data_4126243ae18844f1f02811075451cecb
#
_entry.id   4126243ae18844f1f02811075451cecb
#
_cell.length_a   1.000
_cell.length_b   1.000
_cell.length_c   1.000
_cell.angle_alpha   90.00
_cell.angle_beta   90.00
_cell.angle_gamma   90.00
#
_symmetry.space_group_name_H-M   'P 1'
#
loop_
_entity.id
_entity.type
_entity.pdbx_description
1 polymer ?
#
loop_
_entity_poly.entity_id
_entity_poly.type
_entity_poly.pdbx_seq_one_letter_code
_entity_poly.pdbx_strand_id
1 'polypeptide(L)'
;MNQDITFLSDGGDTVRDLQLYLRPPAEHLLDWFHITMRVTVMKQMANGIPRTDLVDLEAEIDRVEWYLWHGNVFRALQVTDDLYFDLEGLVVACPAVTKLWKAVDEFRGYIANNSAFIPNYGDRYLYGEVISTAFVESTINQVISKRMVKKQQMRWTKRGAHLLLQVRTQVLNDEWRDTF
;
A
#
# COMPACT_ATOMS: atom_id res chain seq x y z
N MET A 1 -3.45 21.21 -24.28
CA MET A 1 -2.94 19.89 -23.87
C MET A 1 -4.01 19.24 -23.01
N ASN A 2 -4.70 18.22 -23.52
CA ASN A 2 -5.52 17.34 -22.68
C ASN A 2 -4.54 16.39 -21.99
N GLN A 3 -4.14 16.72 -20.76
CA GLN A 3 -3.42 15.77 -19.93
C GLN A 3 -4.47 14.98 -19.16
N ASP A 4 -4.57 13.70 -19.42
CA ASP A 4 -5.33 12.80 -18.58
C ASP A 4 -4.59 12.72 -17.24
N ILE A 5 -5.31 13.07 -16.17
CA ILE A 5 -4.78 13.05 -14.81
C ILE A 5 -5.40 11.86 -14.10
N THR A 6 -4.56 11.01 -13.55
CA THR A 6 -4.95 9.90 -12.68
C THR A 6 -4.50 10.20 -11.26
N PHE A 7 -5.42 10.07 -10.30
CA PHE A 7 -5.14 10.18 -8.87
C PHE A 7 -4.92 8.78 -8.28
N LEU A 8 -3.80 8.58 -7.63
CA LEU A 8 -3.51 7.39 -6.84
C LEU A 8 -3.65 7.73 -5.36
N SER A 9 -4.37 6.90 -4.60
CA SER A 9 -4.54 7.09 -3.16
C SER A 9 -4.59 5.77 -2.38
N ASP A 10 -4.45 5.88 -1.07
CA ASP A 10 -4.60 4.77 -0.11
C ASP A 10 -6.05 4.33 0.11
N GLY A 11 -7.01 4.95 -0.58
CA GLY A 11 -8.45 4.69 -0.44
C GLY A 11 -9.14 5.55 0.61
N GLY A 12 -8.45 6.55 1.19
CA GLY A 12 -9.06 7.50 2.12
C GLY A 12 -10.01 8.48 1.44
N ASP A 13 -11.16 8.76 2.07
CA ASP A 13 -12.18 9.68 1.53
C ASP A 13 -11.66 11.09 1.29
N THR A 14 -10.77 11.59 2.14
CA THR A 14 -10.20 12.94 2.03
C THR A 14 -9.46 13.17 0.71
N VAL A 15 -8.76 12.15 0.20
CA VAL A 15 -8.05 12.26 -1.09
C VAL A 15 -9.03 12.24 -2.24
N ARG A 16 -10.09 11.45 -2.12
CA ARG A 16 -11.18 11.42 -3.10
C ARG A 16 -11.93 12.75 -3.17
N ASP A 17 -12.24 13.33 -2.03
CA ASP A 17 -12.89 14.66 -1.96
C ASP A 17 -12.02 15.74 -2.62
N LEU A 18 -10.70 15.68 -2.39
CA LEU A 18 -9.75 16.57 -3.03
C LEU A 18 -9.72 16.40 -4.56
N GLN A 19 -9.72 15.16 -5.05
CA GLN A 19 -9.78 14.87 -6.48
C GLN A 19 -11.07 15.41 -7.10
N LEU A 20 -12.22 15.17 -6.46
CA LEU A 20 -13.52 15.67 -6.93
C LEU A 20 -13.57 17.21 -6.93
N TYR A 21 -12.94 17.86 -5.96
CA TYR A 21 -12.83 19.32 -5.91
C TYR A 21 -11.92 19.89 -7.01
N LEU A 22 -10.75 19.28 -7.24
CA LEU A 22 -9.75 19.78 -8.19
C LEU A 22 -10.10 19.46 -9.65
N ARG A 23 -10.52 18.22 -9.91
CA ARG A 23 -10.82 17.74 -11.26
C ARG A 23 -11.80 16.57 -11.23
N PRO A 24 -13.10 16.81 -11.16
CA PRO A 24 -14.13 15.77 -11.10
C PRO A 24 -14.02 14.67 -12.18
N PRO A 25 -13.66 14.97 -13.44
CA PRO A 25 -13.56 13.97 -14.49
C PRO A 25 -12.24 13.18 -14.48
N ALA A 26 -11.31 13.46 -13.56
CA ALA A 26 -10.07 12.70 -13.47
C ALA A 26 -10.34 11.29 -12.95
N GLU A 27 -9.55 10.34 -13.43
CA GLU A 27 -9.58 8.97 -12.94
C GLU A 27 -9.03 8.89 -11.52
N HIS A 28 -9.64 8.05 -10.68
CA HIS A 28 -9.14 7.73 -9.35
C HIS A 28 -8.89 6.23 -9.24
N LEU A 29 -7.70 5.86 -8.81
CA LEU A 29 -7.29 4.48 -8.63
C LEU A 29 -6.80 4.26 -7.20
N LEU A 30 -7.11 3.09 -6.68
CA LEU A 30 -6.49 2.60 -5.46
C LEU A 30 -5.02 2.30 -5.74
N ASP A 31 -4.13 2.81 -4.90
CA ASP A 31 -2.69 2.63 -5.07
C ASP A 31 -2.26 1.18 -4.79
N TRP A 32 -1.65 0.53 -5.78
CA TRP A 32 -1.15 -0.84 -5.67
C TRP A 32 -0.16 -1.02 -4.51
N PHE A 33 0.64 -0.01 -4.19
CA PHE A 33 1.57 -0.05 -3.04
C PHE A 33 0.85 -0.33 -1.72
N HIS A 34 -0.29 0.32 -1.48
CA HIS A 34 -1.05 0.12 -0.24
C HIS A 34 -1.72 -1.25 -0.16
N ILE A 35 -2.14 -1.81 -1.29
CA ILE A 35 -2.63 -3.19 -1.36
C ILE A 35 -1.51 -4.17 -1.00
N THR A 36 -0.36 -4.07 -1.67
CA THR A 36 0.77 -4.99 -1.46
C THR A 36 1.38 -4.88 -0.07
N MET A 37 1.39 -3.69 0.53
CA MET A 37 1.80 -3.53 1.93
C MET A 37 0.91 -4.33 2.90
N ARG A 38 -0.41 -4.25 2.74
CA ARG A 38 -1.36 -5.00 3.58
C ARG A 38 -1.22 -6.50 3.37
N VAL A 39 -1.09 -6.94 2.13
CA VAL A 39 -0.83 -8.35 1.77
C VAL A 39 0.47 -8.84 2.40
N THR A 40 1.55 -8.06 2.31
CA THR A 40 2.84 -8.40 2.91
C THR A 40 2.73 -8.58 4.43
N VAL A 41 2.00 -7.70 5.11
CA VAL A 41 1.77 -7.81 6.56
C VAL A 41 0.98 -9.08 6.90
N MET A 42 -0.06 -9.42 6.13
CA MET A 42 -0.82 -10.67 6.33
C MET A 42 0.06 -11.90 6.12
N LYS A 43 0.91 -11.95 5.08
CA LYS A 43 1.88 -13.03 4.85
C LYS A 43 2.86 -13.16 6.02
N GLN A 44 3.38 -12.05 6.54
CA GLN A 44 4.26 -12.07 7.72
C GLN A 44 3.55 -12.62 8.98
N MET A 45 2.27 -12.29 9.17
CA MET A 45 1.46 -12.83 10.26
C MET A 45 1.21 -14.33 10.06
N ALA A 46 0.89 -14.77 8.83
CA ALA A 46 0.67 -16.17 8.48
C ALA A 46 1.93 -17.02 8.74
N ASN A 47 3.11 -16.51 8.38
CA ASN A 47 4.40 -17.19 8.63
C ASN A 47 4.74 -17.33 10.12
N GLY A 48 4.13 -16.52 10.98
CA GLY A 48 4.26 -16.62 12.44
C GLY A 48 3.34 -17.66 13.10
N ILE A 49 2.43 -18.28 12.34
CA ILE A 49 1.50 -19.30 12.82
C ILE A 49 2.13 -20.68 12.64
N PRO A 50 2.14 -21.55 13.67
CA PRO A 50 2.59 -22.93 13.52
C PRO A 50 1.78 -23.60 12.40
N ARG A 51 2.50 -24.28 11.48
CA ARG A 51 1.86 -24.97 10.34
C ARG A 51 0.79 -25.93 10.85
N THR A 52 -0.45 -25.66 10.44
CA THR A 52 -1.58 -26.57 10.59
C THR A 52 -1.77 -27.23 9.23
N ASP A 53 -1.94 -28.54 9.19
CA ASP A 53 -2.03 -29.34 7.94
C ASP A 53 -3.29 -29.04 7.10
N LEU A 54 -4.08 -28.01 7.44
CA LEU A 54 -5.41 -27.80 6.90
C LEU A 54 -5.51 -26.70 5.86
N VAL A 55 -4.66 -25.65 5.89
CA VAL A 55 -4.72 -24.54 4.92
C VAL A 55 -3.32 -23.99 4.71
N ASP A 56 -2.91 -23.84 3.45
CA ASP A 56 -1.74 -23.04 3.10
C ASP A 56 -2.15 -21.56 3.05
N LEU A 57 -2.09 -20.91 4.23
CA LEU A 57 -2.51 -19.51 4.41
C LEU A 57 -1.75 -18.55 3.49
N GLU A 58 -0.49 -18.82 3.22
CA GLU A 58 0.33 -18.00 2.33
C GLU A 58 -0.16 -18.12 0.89
N ALA A 59 -0.44 -19.33 0.42
CA ALA A 59 -0.95 -19.56 -0.92
C ALA A 59 -2.34 -18.90 -1.13
N GLU A 60 -3.22 -18.93 -0.13
CA GLU A 60 -4.53 -18.26 -0.22
C GLU A 60 -4.36 -16.73 -0.26
N ILE A 61 -3.45 -16.15 0.52
CA ILE A 61 -3.14 -14.72 0.46
C ILE A 61 -2.52 -14.36 -0.91
N ASP A 62 -1.65 -15.21 -1.47
CA ASP A 62 -1.10 -15.05 -2.81
C ASP A 62 -2.18 -15.05 -3.89
N ARG A 63 -3.19 -15.93 -3.76
CA ARG A 63 -4.34 -15.96 -4.68
C ARG A 63 -5.15 -14.69 -4.62
N VAL A 64 -5.38 -14.12 -3.44
CA VAL A 64 -6.06 -12.84 -3.28
C VAL A 64 -5.29 -11.73 -4.01
N GLU A 65 -3.97 -11.65 -3.79
CA GLU A 65 -3.09 -10.69 -4.46
C GLU A 65 -3.14 -10.85 -5.98
N TRP A 66 -3.10 -12.09 -6.47
CA TRP A 66 -3.16 -12.40 -7.88
C TRP A 66 -4.48 -11.93 -8.52
N TYR A 67 -5.63 -12.20 -7.87
CA TYR A 67 -6.92 -11.73 -8.38
C TYR A 67 -7.02 -10.20 -8.40
N LEU A 68 -6.50 -9.52 -7.39
CA LEU A 68 -6.48 -8.05 -7.34
C LEU A 68 -5.57 -7.47 -8.43
N TRP A 69 -4.42 -8.09 -8.70
CA TRP A 69 -3.53 -7.70 -9.79
C TRP A 69 -4.24 -7.70 -11.15
N HIS A 70 -5.13 -8.67 -11.37
CA HIS A 70 -5.90 -8.80 -12.60
C HIS A 70 -7.25 -8.06 -12.56
N GLY A 71 -7.52 -7.25 -11.56
CA GLY A 71 -8.78 -6.51 -11.41
C GLY A 71 -10.00 -7.38 -11.10
N ASN A 72 -9.81 -8.65 -10.74
CA ASN A 72 -10.90 -9.55 -10.41
C ASN A 72 -11.28 -9.44 -8.93
N VAL A 73 -11.84 -8.28 -8.57
CA VAL A 73 -12.20 -7.94 -7.18
C VAL A 73 -13.21 -8.93 -6.59
N PHE A 74 -14.17 -9.41 -7.42
CA PHE A 74 -15.17 -10.37 -6.96
C PHE A 74 -14.52 -11.67 -6.47
N ARG A 75 -13.58 -12.23 -7.24
CA ARG A 75 -12.86 -13.43 -6.83
C ARG A 75 -11.92 -13.20 -5.65
N ALA A 76 -11.26 -12.04 -5.62
CA ALA A 76 -10.42 -11.67 -4.48
C ALA A 76 -11.23 -11.65 -3.18
N LEU A 77 -12.42 -11.04 -3.19
CA LEU A 77 -13.31 -10.99 -2.02
C LEU A 77 -13.80 -12.38 -1.62
N GLN A 78 -14.16 -13.25 -2.59
CA GLN A 78 -14.56 -14.64 -2.27
C GLN A 78 -13.43 -15.38 -1.54
N VAL A 79 -12.21 -15.36 -2.06
CA VAL A 79 -11.08 -16.03 -1.40
C VAL A 79 -10.79 -15.42 -0.03
N THR A 80 -10.95 -14.10 0.11
CA THR A 80 -10.76 -13.42 1.40
C THR A 80 -11.86 -13.81 2.40
N ASP A 81 -13.12 -14.00 1.95
CA ASP A 81 -14.21 -14.49 2.78
C ASP A 81 -13.96 -15.95 3.24
N ASP A 82 -13.53 -16.82 2.31
CA ASP A 82 -13.19 -18.21 2.65
C ASP A 82 -12.05 -18.24 3.71
N LEU A 83 -10.99 -17.45 3.49
CA LEU A 83 -9.88 -17.33 4.45
C LEU A 83 -10.34 -16.79 5.81
N TYR A 84 -11.24 -15.80 5.83
CA TYR A 84 -11.82 -15.26 7.07
C TYR A 84 -12.54 -16.33 7.87
N PHE A 85 -13.40 -17.15 7.25
CA PHE A 85 -14.15 -18.22 7.92
C PHE A 85 -13.25 -19.35 8.39
N ASP A 86 -12.24 -19.73 7.61
CA ASP A 86 -11.25 -20.73 8.00
C ASP A 86 -10.49 -20.29 9.26
N LEU A 87 -10.05 -19.03 9.30
CA LEU A 87 -9.37 -18.47 10.45
C LEU A 87 -10.29 -18.33 11.68
N GLU A 88 -11.56 -17.97 11.49
CA GLU A 88 -12.54 -17.84 12.58
C GLU A 88 -12.65 -19.13 13.38
N GLY A 89 -12.67 -20.27 12.70
CA GLY A 89 -12.68 -21.58 13.34
C GLY A 89 -11.43 -21.88 14.19
N LEU A 90 -10.33 -21.21 13.92
CA LEU A 90 -9.02 -21.42 14.59
C LEU A 90 -8.70 -20.39 15.69
N VAL A 91 -9.45 -19.28 15.76
CA VAL A 91 -9.19 -18.13 16.67
C VAL A 91 -9.11 -18.56 18.15
N VAL A 92 -9.95 -19.52 18.56
CA VAL A 92 -10.02 -20.00 19.95
C VAL A 92 -8.75 -20.74 20.35
N ALA A 93 -8.03 -21.33 19.41
CA ALA A 93 -6.88 -22.18 19.66
C ALA A 93 -5.54 -21.47 19.71
N CYS A 94 -5.40 -20.30 19.05
CA CYS A 94 -4.10 -19.64 18.88
C CYS A 94 -4.20 -18.10 18.81
N PRO A 95 -3.57 -17.34 19.73
CA PRO A 95 -3.57 -15.87 19.70
C PRO A 95 -2.93 -15.26 18.44
N ALA A 96 -2.01 -15.95 17.77
CA ALA A 96 -1.39 -15.51 16.54
C ALA A 96 -2.42 -15.51 15.40
N VAL A 97 -3.31 -16.49 15.34
CA VAL A 97 -4.43 -16.57 14.38
C VAL A 97 -5.37 -15.37 14.55
N THR A 98 -5.65 -14.95 15.77
CA THR A 98 -6.52 -13.79 16.04
C THR A 98 -6.02 -12.50 15.38
N LYS A 99 -4.69 -12.31 15.31
CA LYS A 99 -4.12 -11.12 14.65
C LYS A 99 -4.32 -11.19 13.13
N LEU A 100 -4.05 -12.33 12.53
CA LEU A 100 -4.26 -12.53 11.10
C LEU A 100 -5.75 -12.42 10.74
N TRP A 101 -6.63 -13.06 11.51
CA TRP A 101 -8.08 -12.99 11.31
C TRP A 101 -8.59 -11.54 11.27
N LYS A 102 -8.16 -10.70 12.22
CA LYS A 102 -8.51 -9.27 12.23
C LYS A 102 -7.93 -8.53 11.02
N ALA A 103 -6.70 -8.84 10.64
CA ALA A 103 -6.07 -8.21 9.47
C ALA A 103 -6.79 -8.59 8.16
N VAL A 104 -7.26 -9.83 8.05
CA VAL A 104 -8.06 -10.30 6.91
C VAL A 104 -9.42 -9.61 6.88
N ASP A 105 -10.10 -9.44 8.01
CA ASP A 105 -11.38 -8.73 8.09
C ASP A 105 -11.25 -7.24 7.71
N GLU A 106 -10.22 -6.56 8.23
CA GLU A 106 -9.90 -5.19 7.86
C GLU A 106 -9.57 -5.06 6.36
N PHE A 107 -8.81 -6.02 5.82
CA PHE A 107 -8.46 -6.04 4.40
C PHE A 107 -9.67 -6.27 3.52
N ARG A 108 -10.56 -7.19 3.90
CA ARG A 108 -11.84 -7.45 3.23
C ARG A 108 -12.67 -6.18 3.10
N GLY A 109 -12.88 -5.48 4.23
CA GLY A 109 -13.58 -4.20 4.25
C GLY A 109 -12.92 -3.13 3.39
N TYR A 110 -11.58 -3.06 3.43
CA TYR A 110 -10.81 -2.14 2.62
C TYR A 110 -11.01 -2.36 1.12
N ILE A 111 -10.91 -3.62 0.66
CA ILE A 111 -11.10 -3.96 -0.77
C ILE A 111 -12.55 -3.73 -1.20
N ALA A 112 -13.53 -4.14 -0.38
CA ALA A 112 -14.95 -3.95 -0.68
C ALA A 112 -15.31 -2.47 -0.85
N ASN A 113 -14.86 -1.61 0.07
CA ASN A 113 -15.14 -0.18 0.04
C ASN A 113 -14.46 0.55 -1.14
N ASN A 114 -13.36 0.00 -1.65
CA ASN A 114 -12.59 0.58 -2.75
C ASN A 114 -12.74 -0.18 -4.07
N SER A 115 -13.66 -1.12 -4.16
CA SER A 115 -13.82 -2.03 -5.30
C SER A 115 -13.94 -1.33 -6.66
N ALA A 116 -14.60 -0.19 -6.71
CA ALA A 116 -14.77 0.62 -7.94
C ALA A 116 -13.46 1.28 -8.43
N PHE A 117 -12.42 1.32 -7.61
CA PHE A 117 -11.15 1.99 -7.89
C PHE A 117 -9.99 1.01 -8.09
N ILE A 118 -10.28 -0.27 -8.15
CA ILE A 118 -9.31 -1.34 -8.40
C ILE A 118 -9.38 -1.74 -9.87
N PRO A 119 -8.43 -1.27 -10.70
CA PRO A 119 -8.36 -1.64 -12.12
C PRO A 119 -7.68 -3.00 -12.31
N ASN A 120 -7.54 -3.44 -13.56
CA ASN A 120 -6.55 -4.45 -13.90
C ASN A 120 -5.15 -3.79 -13.89
N TYR A 121 -4.43 -3.96 -12.77
CA TYR A 121 -3.08 -3.39 -12.61
C TYR A 121 -2.08 -4.02 -13.58
N GLY A 122 -2.22 -5.31 -13.88
CA GLY A 122 -1.35 -6.02 -14.81
C GLY A 122 -1.39 -5.42 -16.21
N ASP A 123 -2.58 -5.13 -16.73
CA ASP A 123 -2.74 -4.49 -18.03
C ASP A 123 -2.15 -3.07 -18.02
N ARG A 124 -2.48 -2.27 -17.02
CA ARG A 124 -1.95 -0.91 -16.87
C ARG A 124 -0.43 -0.88 -16.81
N TYR A 125 0.15 -1.80 -16.04
CA TYR A 125 1.60 -1.95 -15.95
C TYR A 125 2.24 -2.28 -17.31
N LEU A 126 1.63 -3.18 -18.10
CA LEU A 126 2.10 -3.53 -19.44
C LEU A 126 2.07 -2.33 -20.41
N TYR A 127 1.12 -1.42 -20.21
CA TYR A 127 1.04 -0.17 -21.00
C TYR A 127 1.92 0.96 -20.45
N GLY A 128 2.72 0.70 -19.41
CA GLY A 128 3.63 1.68 -18.83
C GLY A 128 2.94 2.75 -17.95
N GLU A 129 1.72 2.50 -17.52
CA GLU A 129 1.00 3.42 -16.64
C GLU A 129 1.54 3.35 -15.20
N VAL A 130 1.48 4.47 -14.49
CA VAL A 130 1.85 4.52 -13.07
C VAL A 130 0.70 3.96 -12.24
N ILE A 131 0.95 2.83 -11.59
CA ILE A 131 -0.03 2.12 -10.75
C ILE A 131 0.29 2.17 -9.26
N SER A 132 1.44 2.73 -8.89
CA SER A 132 1.94 2.68 -7.52
C SER A 132 2.76 3.91 -7.17
N THR A 133 2.60 4.40 -5.94
CA THR A 133 3.41 5.49 -5.37
C THR A 133 4.66 4.97 -4.63
N ALA A 134 5.01 3.70 -4.75
CA ALA A 134 6.16 3.09 -4.07
C ALA A 134 7.48 3.86 -4.27
N PHE A 135 7.70 4.43 -5.46
CA PHE A 135 8.88 5.24 -5.74
C PHE A 135 8.88 6.57 -4.97
N VAL A 136 7.71 7.19 -4.77
CA VAL A 136 7.55 8.42 -3.98
C VAL A 136 7.84 8.12 -2.52
N GLU A 137 7.25 7.06 -1.98
CA GLU A 137 7.49 6.60 -0.60
C GLU A 137 8.97 6.27 -0.36
N SER A 138 9.61 5.58 -1.30
CA SER A 138 11.04 5.30 -1.24
C SER A 138 11.87 6.58 -1.22
N THR A 139 11.54 7.57 -2.06
CA THR A 139 12.21 8.86 -2.10
C THR A 139 12.03 9.63 -0.80
N ILE A 140 10.81 9.70 -0.27
CA ILE A 140 10.52 10.34 1.03
C ILE A 140 11.33 9.66 2.14
N ASN A 141 11.40 8.35 2.16
CA ASN A 141 12.19 7.61 3.13
C ASN A 141 13.70 7.92 3.01
N GLN A 142 14.22 8.02 1.81
CA GLN A 142 15.63 8.38 1.60
C GLN A 142 15.91 9.82 1.99
N VAL A 143 15.10 10.78 1.55
CA VAL A 143 15.36 12.21 1.73
C VAL A 143 15.06 12.64 3.17
N ILE A 144 13.92 12.22 3.71
CA ILE A 144 13.39 12.70 4.98
C ILE A 144 13.62 11.71 6.12
N SER A 145 13.08 10.50 6.00
CA SER A 145 12.95 9.60 7.14
C SER A 145 14.28 9.14 7.70
N LYS A 146 15.31 8.93 6.87
CA LYS A 146 16.64 8.52 7.34
C LYS A 146 17.34 9.54 8.26
N ARG A 147 16.90 10.81 8.26
CA ARG A 147 17.54 11.88 9.04
C ARG A 147 16.61 12.59 10.02
N MET A 148 15.30 12.52 9.80
CA MET A 148 14.30 13.25 10.60
C MET A 148 13.40 12.32 11.41
N VAL A 149 13.84 11.08 11.67
CA VAL A 149 13.05 10.08 12.41
C VAL A 149 12.94 10.49 13.88
N LYS A 150 11.76 10.37 14.47
CA LYS A 150 11.47 10.62 15.90
C LYS A 150 12.46 9.97 16.87
N LYS A 151 13.01 8.81 16.52
CA LYS A 151 13.96 8.05 17.36
C LYS A 151 15.33 8.74 17.56
N GLN A 152 15.71 9.71 16.72
CA GLN A 152 17.02 10.39 16.81
C GLN A 152 16.96 11.69 17.58
N GLN A 153 15.82 12.10 18.10
CA GLN A 153 15.57 13.25 18.99
C GLN A 153 16.30 14.56 18.62
N MET A 154 16.59 14.79 17.35
CA MET A 154 17.18 16.02 16.90
C MET A 154 16.14 17.14 16.88
N ARG A 155 16.38 18.21 17.63
CA ARG A 155 15.52 19.41 17.61
C ARG A 155 15.85 20.23 16.36
N TRP A 156 15.13 19.97 15.28
CA TRP A 156 15.26 20.74 14.06
C TRP A 156 14.50 22.06 14.13
N THR A 157 15.19 23.19 13.85
CA THR A 157 14.48 24.41 13.49
C THR A 157 13.91 24.27 12.08
N LYS A 158 12.84 24.99 11.75
CA LYS A 158 12.26 24.98 10.39
C LYS A 158 13.32 25.30 9.33
N ARG A 159 14.18 26.31 9.58
CA ARG A 159 15.28 26.71 8.68
C ARG A 159 16.34 25.60 8.56
N GLY A 160 16.73 24.99 9.67
CA GLY A 160 17.74 23.91 9.67
C GLY A 160 17.25 22.67 8.92
N ALA A 161 15.97 22.28 9.13
CA ALA A 161 15.36 21.19 8.40
C ALA A 161 15.30 21.48 6.89
N HIS A 162 14.87 22.68 6.50
CA HIS A 162 14.80 23.09 5.10
C HIS A 162 16.18 23.06 4.41
N LEU A 163 17.19 23.65 5.03
CA LEU A 163 18.55 23.67 4.47
C LEU A 163 19.13 22.24 4.34
N LEU A 164 18.91 21.38 5.34
CA LEU A 164 19.36 20.00 5.27
C LEU A 164 18.68 19.25 4.12
N LEU A 165 17.37 19.46 3.91
CA LEU A 165 16.65 18.82 2.81
C LEU A 165 17.19 19.28 1.47
N GLN A 166 17.49 20.57 1.29
CA GLN A 166 18.11 21.09 0.06
C GLN A 166 19.46 20.41 -0.21
N VAL A 167 20.34 20.36 0.79
CA VAL A 167 21.64 19.67 0.67
C VAL A 167 21.45 18.20 0.29
N ARG A 168 20.51 17.53 0.94
CA ARG A 168 20.27 16.10 0.66
C ARG A 168 19.73 15.84 -0.74
N THR A 169 18.84 16.69 -1.24
CA THR A 169 18.32 16.55 -2.61
C THR A 169 19.45 16.78 -3.63
N GLN A 170 20.29 17.78 -3.45
CA GLN A 170 21.46 18.02 -4.31
C GLN A 170 22.42 16.83 -4.33
N VAL A 171 22.71 16.23 -3.16
CA VAL A 171 23.58 15.05 -3.05
C VAL A 171 22.95 13.82 -3.72
N LEU A 172 21.64 13.63 -3.55
CA LEU A 172 20.94 12.47 -4.13
C LEU A 172 20.74 12.59 -5.64
N ASN A 173 20.68 13.82 -6.16
CA ASN A 173 20.61 14.11 -7.59
C ASN A 173 22.00 14.15 -8.27
N ASP A 174 23.08 13.96 -7.51
CA ASP A 174 24.48 14.07 -7.97
C ASP A 174 24.86 15.49 -8.47
N GLU A 175 24.08 16.51 -8.04
CA GLU A 175 24.24 17.92 -8.42
C GLU A 175 25.10 18.72 -7.43
N TRP A 176 25.58 18.07 -6.37
CA TRP A 176 26.33 18.72 -5.28
C TRP A 176 27.59 19.46 -5.77
N ARG A 177 28.32 18.87 -6.72
CA ARG A 177 29.58 19.46 -7.26
C ARG A 177 29.34 20.66 -8.16
N ASP A 178 28.16 20.75 -8.78
CA ASP A 178 27.82 21.84 -9.69
C ASP A 178 27.26 23.06 -8.94
N THR A 179 26.95 22.90 -7.66
CA THR A 179 26.36 23.95 -6.81
C THR A 179 27.40 24.69 -5.96
N PHE A 180 28.56 24.12 -5.76
CA PHE A 180 29.70 24.66 -4.97
C PHE A 180 31.01 24.44 -5.71
#